data_230068dfb375b6e0fb1239e38aa0c5b0
#
_entry.id   230068dfb375b6e0fb1239e38aa0c5b0
#
_cell.length_a   1.000
_cell.length_b   1.000
_cell.length_c   1.000
_cell.angle_alpha   90.00
_cell.angle_beta   90.00
_cell.angle_gamma   90.00
#
_symmetry.space_group_name_H-M   'P 1'
#
loop_
_entity.id
_entity.type
_entity.pdbx_description
1 polymer ?
#
loop_
_entity_poly.entity_id
_entity_poly.type
_entity_poly.pdbx_seq_one_letter_code
_entity_poly.pdbx_strand_id
1 'polypeptide(L)'
;MITLNLLQLLENNGFGTIDKDLFWEKLTLGKEGVYVASIGNPTERGSRRIQSFELYSRGNSDVAGCRKLRDIVDFLNSSYSICSLPQVVDKDDPTEILSEQIDNITIMPCSSITDNGLDSNGRIIWTATGTILY
;
A
#
# COMPACT_ATOMS: atom_id res chain seq x y z
N MET A 1 1.24 -3.63 11.63
CA MET A 1 0.24 -4.34 10.81
C MET A 1 -0.66 -3.40 10.02
N ILE A 2 -0.61 -2.11 10.29
CA ILE A 2 -1.45 -1.12 9.58
C ILE A 2 -1.22 -1.09 8.06
N THR A 3 -0.01 -1.36 7.60
CA THR A 3 0.28 -1.48 6.17
C THR A 3 -0.41 -2.68 5.53
N LEU A 4 -0.63 -3.76 6.28
CA LEU A 4 -1.41 -4.90 5.80
C LEU A 4 -2.90 -4.52 5.67
N ASN A 5 -3.43 -3.73 6.61
CA ASN A 5 -4.79 -3.21 6.51
C ASN A 5 -4.94 -2.26 5.32
N LEU A 6 -3.93 -1.44 5.04
CA LEU A 6 -3.91 -0.59 3.85
C LEU A 6 -3.93 -1.43 2.56
N LEU A 7 -3.15 -2.50 2.53
CA LEU A 7 -3.13 -3.41 1.39
C LEU A 7 -4.52 -4.06 1.17
N GLN A 8 -5.20 -4.44 2.26
CA GLN A 8 -6.56 -4.98 2.19
C GLN A 8 -7.55 -3.93 1.64
N LEU A 9 -7.38 -2.67 2.00
CA LEU A 9 -8.19 -1.59 1.43
C LEU A 9 -8.04 -1.54 -0.09
N LEU A 10 -6.82 -1.66 -0.58
CA LEU A 10 -6.55 -1.66 -2.03
C LEU A 10 -7.19 -2.87 -2.71
N GLU A 11 -7.10 -4.06 -2.11
CA GLU A 11 -7.78 -5.25 -2.65
C GLU A 11 -9.29 -5.06 -2.71
N ASN A 12 -9.89 -4.53 -1.63
CA ASN A 12 -11.34 -4.32 -1.56
C ASN A 12 -11.83 -3.30 -2.60
N ASN A 13 -10.96 -2.43 -3.08
CA ASN A 13 -11.29 -1.41 -4.07
C ASN A 13 -10.83 -1.77 -5.50
N GLY A 14 -10.49 -3.02 -5.74
CA GLY A 14 -10.24 -3.55 -7.08
C GLY A 14 -8.86 -3.27 -7.66
N PHE A 15 -7.88 -2.89 -6.83
CA PHE A 15 -6.52 -2.63 -7.30
C PHE A 15 -5.68 -3.88 -7.48
N GLY A 16 -6.18 -5.03 -7.08
CA GLY A 16 -5.50 -6.29 -7.26
C GLY A 16 -5.88 -7.31 -6.20
N THR A 17 -5.12 -8.38 -6.12
CA THR A 17 -5.31 -9.48 -5.17
C THR A 17 -4.05 -9.68 -4.35
N ILE A 18 -4.19 -9.74 -3.03
CA ILE A 18 -3.06 -9.94 -2.12
C ILE A 18 -2.38 -11.28 -2.44
N ASP A 19 -1.05 -11.27 -2.46
CA ASP A 19 -0.15 -12.38 -2.82
C ASP A 19 -0.13 -12.75 -4.29
N LYS A 20 -0.90 -12.07 -5.13
CA LYS A 20 -0.89 -12.26 -6.58
C LYS A 20 -0.26 -11.08 -7.31
N ASP A 21 -0.75 -9.89 -7.06
CA ASP A 21 -0.27 -8.63 -7.63
C ASP A 21 -0.30 -7.45 -6.64
N LEU A 22 -0.70 -7.72 -5.41
CA LEU A 22 -0.52 -6.84 -4.26
C LEU A 22 0.31 -7.58 -3.21
N PHE A 23 1.38 -6.97 -2.75
CA PHE A 23 2.33 -7.63 -1.84
C PHE A 23 2.55 -6.78 -0.59
N TRP A 24 2.75 -7.46 0.53
CA TRP A 24 3.02 -6.82 1.81
C TRP A 24 4.51 -6.85 2.11
N GLU A 25 5.05 -5.68 2.43
CA GLU A 25 6.44 -5.41 2.84
C GLU A 25 7.49 -5.65 1.76
N LYS A 26 7.26 -6.50 0.77
CA LYS A 26 8.21 -6.68 -0.32
C LYS A 26 7.54 -7.15 -1.61
N LEU A 27 8.08 -6.69 -2.73
CA LEU A 27 7.65 -7.14 -4.04
C LEU A 27 8.27 -8.51 -4.33
N THR A 28 7.45 -9.47 -4.74
CA THR A 28 7.94 -10.79 -5.11
C THR A 28 8.81 -10.70 -6.35
N LEU A 29 9.98 -11.33 -6.28
CA LEU A 29 10.96 -11.33 -7.38
C LEU A 29 10.33 -11.86 -8.67
N GLY A 30 10.56 -11.13 -9.77
CA GLY A 30 10.10 -11.51 -11.10
C GLY A 30 8.61 -11.32 -11.35
N LYS A 31 7.83 -10.86 -10.38
CA LYS A 31 6.39 -10.61 -10.53
C LYS A 31 6.08 -9.12 -10.70
N GLU A 32 5.09 -8.86 -11.53
CA GLU A 32 4.49 -7.54 -11.62
C GLU A 32 3.58 -7.31 -10.44
N GLY A 33 3.45 -6.08 -10.01
CA GLY A 33 2.54 -5.74 -8.93
C GLY A 33 2.94 -4.50 -8.16
N VAL A 34 2.19 -4.28 -7.10
CA VAL A 34 2.40 -3.18 -6.16
C VAL A 34 2.65 -3.77 -4.79
N TYR A 35 3.58 -3.19 -4.05
CA TYR A 35 3.70 -3.54 -2.64
C TYR A 35 3.59 -2.32 -1.75
N VAL A 36 3.11 -2.57 -0.53
CA VAL A 36 2.98 -1.59 0.54
C VAL A 36 3.94 -2.01 1.64
N ALA A 37 4.87 -1.14 2.00
CA ALA A 37 5.86 -1.40 3.04
C ALA A 37 5.85 -0.30 4.10
N SER A 38 6.10 -0.69 5.33
CA SER A 38 6.29 0.26 6.44
C SER A 38 7.64 0.96 6.30
N ILE A 39 7.66 2.26 6.61
CA ILE A 39 8.89 3.02 6.77
C ILE A 39 9.09 3.24 8.28
N GLY A 40 9.99 2.48 8.87
CA GLY A 40 10.28 2.57 10.29
C GLY A 40 9.12 2.07 11.18
N ASN A 41 9.26 2.28 12.47
CA ASN A 41 8.24 1.94 13.44
C ASN A 41 7.24 3.10 13.60
N PRO A 42 6.00 2.81 14.03
CA PRO A 42 5.05 3.87 14.35
C PRO A 42 5.60 4.79 15.45
N THR A 43 5.34 6.08 15.30
CA THR A 43 5.68 7.07 16.31
C THR A 43 4.39 7.66 16.89
N GLU A 44 4.46 8.16 18.13
CA GLU A 44 3.33 8.81 18.78
C GLU A 44 3.37 10.31 18.57
N ARG A 45 2.21 10.90 18.35
CA ARG A 45 2.04 12.33 18.24
C ARG A 45 0.75 12.74 18.97
N GLY A 46 0.90 13.18 20.20
CA GLY A 46 -0.25 13.43 21.08
C GLY A 46 -0.99 12.13 21.37
N SER A 47 -2.30 12.11 21.12
CA SER A 47 -3.14 10.91 21.29
C SER A 47 -3.18 10.01 20.06
N ARG A 48 -2.44 10.34 18.99
CA ARG A 48 -2.44 9.60 17.73
C ARG A 48 -1.09 8.99 17.45
N ARG A 49 -1.11 7.94 16.63
CA ARG A 49 0.09 7.30 16.11
C ARG A 49 0.27 7.66 14.65
N ILE A 50 1.52 7.65 14.20
CA ILE A 50 1.88 7.98 12.83
C ILE A 50 2.67 6.80 12.26
N GLN A 51 2.22 6.25 11.14
CA GLN A 51 2.95 5.26 10.37
C GLN A 51 3.19 5.79 8.96
N SER A 52 4.46 5.93 8.60
CA SER A 52 4.84 6.19 7.21
C SER A 52 4.91 4.90 6.43
N PHE A 53 4.59 4.96 5.14
CA PHE A 53 4.61 3.80 4.25
C PHE A 53 5.16 4.16 2.88
N GLU A 54 5.66 3.15 2.19
CA GLU A 54 6.06 3.22 0.78
C GLU A 54 5.13 2.38 -0.06
N LEU A 55 4.85 2.91 -1.25
CA LEU A 55 4.21 2.17 -2.33
C LEU A 55 5.23 1.97 -3.43
N TYR A 56 5.41 0.75 -3.89
CA TYR A 56 6.25 0.45 -5.03
C TYR A 56 5.42 -0.25 -6.10
N SER A 57 5.68 0.08 -7.36
CA SER A 57 4.97 -0.52 -8.49
C SER A 57 5.94 -0.90 -9.59
N ARG A 58 5.78 -2.11 -10.08
CA ARG A 58 6.45 -2.59 -11.29
C ARG A 58 5.40 -3.26 -12.16
N GLY A 59 5.29 -2.79 -13.41
CA GLY A 59 4.35 -3.35 -14.38
C GLY A 59 5.04 -4.19 -15.45
N ASN A 60 4.23 -4.72 -16.37
CA ASN A 60 4.73 -5.40 -17.57
C ASN A 60 5.37 -4.43 -18.58
N SER A 61 5.18 -3.14 -18.36
CA SER A 61 5.91 -2.05 -19.00
C SER A 61 6.10 -0.93 -18.01
N ASP A 62 7.05 -0.02 -18.29
CA ASP A 62 7.31 1.12 -17.39
C ASP A 62 6.09 2.04 -17.31
N VAL A 63 5.39 2.27 -18.42
CA VAL A 63 4.17 3.07 -18.45
C VAL A 63 3.06 2.42 -17.62
N ALA A 64 2.88 1.10 -17.74
CA ALA A 64 1.85 0.38 -17.00
C ALA A 64 2.11 0.43 -15.48
N GLY A 65 3.37 0.27 -15.06
CA GLY A 65 3.74 0.37 -13.65
C GLY A 65 3.48 1.76 -13.08
N CYS A 66 3.84 2.80 -13.82
CA CYS A 66 3.58 4.18 -13.41
C CYS A 66 2.08 4.48 -13.32
N ARG A 67 1.31 4.05 -14.31
CA ARG A 67 -0.14 4.25 -14.34
C ARG A 67 -0.84 3.57 -13.18
N LYS A 68 -0.44 2.34 -12.88
CA LYS A 68 -0.99 1.59 -11.76
C LYS A 68 -0.76 2.31 -10.44
N LEU A 69 0.45 2.79 -10.20
CA LEU A 69 0.77 3.53 -8.98
C LEU A 69 0.03 4.86 -8.92
N ARG A 70 -0.10 5.57 -10.05
CA ARG A 70 -0.85 6.82 -10.12
C ARG A 70 -2.30 6.61 -9.73
N ASP A 71 -2.95 5.55 -10.24
CA ASP A 71 -4.34 5.26 -9.92
C ASP A 71 -4.52 5.02 -8.41
N ILE A 72 -3.59 4.30 -7.79
CA ILE A 72 -3.61 4.06 -6.34
C ILE A 72 -3.39 5.36 -5.56
N VAL A 73 -2.40 6.16 -5.94
CA VAL A 73 -2.11 7.45 -5.29
C VAL A 73 -3.30 8.39 -5.42
N ASP A 74 -3.92 8.48 -6.59
CA ASP A 74 -5.11 9.30 -6.81
C ASP A 74 -6.27 8.84 -5.94
N PHE A 75 -6.47 7.53 -5.82
CA PHE A 75 -7.46 6.95 -4.92
C PHE A 75 -7.23 7.37 -3.47
N LEU A 76 -6.00 7.21 -2.97
CA LEU A 76 -5.65 7.55 -1.59
C LEU A 76 -5.74 9.06 -1.34
N ASN A 77 -5.36 9.89 -2.30
CA ASN A 77 -5.36 11.34 -2.14
C ASN A 77 -6.77 11.96 -2.26
N SER A 78 -7.66 11.36 -3.06
CA SER A 78 -9.00 11.91 -3.31
C SER A 78 -10.03 11.46 -2.28
N SER A 79 -9.69 10.54 -1.40
CA SER A 79 -10.68 9.89 -0.53
C SER A 79 -10.70 10.52 0.85
N TYR A 80 -11.33 11.70 0.98
CA TYR A 80 -11.71 12.26 2.28
C TYR A 80 -12.64 11.33 3.06
N SER A 81 -13.21 10.32 2.41
CA SER A 81 -14.10 9.35 3.01
C SER A 81 -13.41 8.12 3.59
N ILE A 82 -12.11 7.95 3.37
CA ILE A 82 -11.37 6.84 4.02
C ILE A 82 -11.09 7.24 5.46
N CYS A 83 -11.93 6.78 6.36
CA CYS A 83 -11.79 7.02 7.79
C CYS A 83 -11.53 5.75 8.59
N SER A 84 -11.48 4.60 7.93
CA SER A 84 -11.14 3.31 8.55
C SER A 84 -10.39 2.43 7.56
N LEU A 85 -9.60 1.49 8.08
CA LEU A 85 -8.97 0.45 7.29
C LEU A 85 -9.62 -0.90 7.65
N PRO A 86 -9.90 -1.74 6.66
CA PRO A 86 -10.59 -3.00 6.91
C PRO A 86 -9.73 -3.99 7.69
N GLN A 87 -10.38 -4.91 8.38
CA GLN A 87 -9.69 -6.06 8.96
C GLN A 87 -9.10 -6.94 7.86
N VAL A 88 -8.09 -7.69 8.21
CA VAL A 88 -7.46 -8.68 7.34
C VAL A 88 -7.64 -10.05 7.96
N VAL A 89 -8.17 -10.98 7.20
CA VAL A 89 -8.33 -12.36 7.62
C VAL A 89 -7.42 -13.27 6.82
N ASP A 90 -7.11 -14.44 7.38
CA ASP A 90 -6.37 -15.46 6.65
C ASP A 90 -7.25 -16.01 5.52
N LYS A 91 -6.72 -16.07 4.30
CA LYS A 91 -7.48 -16.55 3.14
C LYS A 91 -7.78 -18.06 3.21
N ASP A 92 -6.93 -18.81 3.89
CA ASP A 92 -7.11 -20.25 4.08
C ASP A 92 -8.01 -20.55 5.28
N ASP A 93 -8.08 -19.64 6.25
CA ASP A 93 -8.96 -19.75 7.43
C ASP A 93 -9.59 -18.38 7.72
N PRO A 94 -10.75 -18.06 7.11
CA PRO A 94 -11.41 -16.77 7.30
C PRO A 94 -11.86 -16.47 8.74
N THR A 95 -11.81 -17.45 9.64
CA THR A 95 -12.10 -17.22 11.06
C THR A 95 -10.90 -16.63 11.81
N GLU A 96 -9.71 -16.71 11.24
CA GLU A 96 -8.51 -16.15 11.82
C GLU A 96 -8.30 -14.70 11.35
N ILE A 97 -8.29 -13.77 12.30
CA ILE A 97 -8.06 -12.35 12.02
C ILE A 97 -6.56 -12.08 12.13
N LEU A 98 -5.93 -11.72 11.02
CA LEU A 98 -4.51 -11.37 10.97
C LEU A 98 -4.25 -9.96 11.45
N SER A 99 -5.18 -9.04 11.18
CA SER A 99 -5.11 -7.66 11.66
C SER A 99 -6.52 -7.10 11.81
N GLU A 100 -6.80 -6.53 12.98
CA GLU A 100 -8.10 -5.93 13.26
C GLU A 100 -8.37 -4.68 12.42
N GLN A 101 -9.64 -4.39 12.19
CA GLN A 101 -10.07 -3.12 11.60
C GLN A 101 -9.54 -1.95 12.43
N ILE A 102 -9.09 -0.91 11.74
CA ILE A 102 -8.58 0.31 12.37
C ILE A 102 -9.50 1.47 11.99
N ASP A 103 -10.13 2.08 13.00
CA ASP A 103 -11.04 3.20 12.81
C ASP A 103 -10.34 4.54 13.07
N ASN A 104 -11.01 5.63 12.70
CA ASN A 104 -10.56 7.00 12.95
C ASN A 104 -9.17 7.30 12.38
N ILE A 105 -8.90 6.81 11.19
CA ILE A 105 -7.64 7.08 10.51
C ILE A 105 -7.72 8.35 9.66
N THR A 106 -6.56 8.90 9.37
CA THR A 106 -6.39 9.94 8.35
C THR A 106 -5.19 9.55 7.48
N ILE A 107 -5.42 9.45 6.18
CA ILE A 107 -4.34 9.24 5.22
C ILE A 107 -3.91 10.62 4.70
N MET A 108 -2.66 10.98 4.97
CA MET A 108 -2.09 12.23 4.47
C MET A 108 -1.81 12.11 2.97
N PRO A 109 -1.79 13.22 2.22
CA PRO A 109 -1.47 13.17 0.80
C PRO A 109 -0.13 12.47 0.54
N CYS A 110 -0.13 11.59 -0.45
CA CYS A 110 1.08 10.88 -0.86
C CYS A 110 2.06 11.80 -1.58
N SER A 111 3.34 11.44 -1.55
CA SER A 111 4.37 12.13 -2.31
C SER A 111 4.14 11.97 -3.81
N SER A 112 4.88 12.75 -4.61
CA SER A 112 4.96 12.54 -6.05
C SER A 112 5.51 11.16 -6.36
N ILE A 113 5.09 10.59 -7.50
CA ILE A 113 5.62 9.34 -8.00
C ILE A 113 7.01 9.60 -8.57
N THR A 114 7.99 8.81 -8.17
CA THR A 114 9.37 8.93 -8.61
C THR A 114 9.91 7.60 -9.13
N ASP A 115 10.91 7.68 -9.99
CA ASP A 115 11.69 6.55 -10.48
C ASP A 115 12.68 6.16 -9.37
N ASN A 116 12.61 4.91 -8.93
CA ASN A 116 13.50 4.37 -7.88
C ASN A 116 14.54 3.41 -8.46
N GLY A 117 14.85 3.54 -9.74
CA GLY A 117 15.84 2.70 -10.41
C GLY A 117 15.23 1.54 -11.15
N LEU A 118 16.10 0.69 -11.71
CA LEU A 118 15.70 -0.46 -12.51
C LEU A 118 15.77 -1.74 -11.69
N ASP A 119 14.86 -2.67 -11.98
CA ASP A 119 14.96 -4.03 -11.47
C ASP A 119 15.98 -4.85 -12.29
N SER A 120 16.14 -6.13 -11.96
CA SER A 120 17.06 -7.03 -12.66
C SER A 120 16.66 -7.28 -14.13
N ASN A 121 15.43 -6.99 -14.51
CA ASN A 121 14.91 -7.13 -15.88
C ASN A 121 14.90 -5.82 -16.65
N GLY A 122 15.49 -4.75 -16.11
CA GLY A 122 15.56 -3.44 -16.74
C GLY A 122 14.26 -2.64 -16.70
N ARG A 123 13.31 -3.01 -15.84
CA ARG A 123 12.05 -2.26 -15.65
C ARG A 123 12.19 -1.25 -14.53
N ILE A 124 11.56 -0.11 -14.72
CA ILE A 124 11.53 0.94 -13.69
C ILE A 124 10.65 0.48 -12.52
N ILE A 125 11.17 0.64 -11.31
CA ILE A 125 10.41 0.53 -10.07
C ILE A 125 9.95 1.93 -9.69
N TRP A 126 8.64 2.18 -9.77
CA TRP A 126 8.05 3.46 -9.39
C TRP A 126 7.71 3.46 -7.91
N THR A 127 7.90 4.59 -7.25
CA THR A 127 7.68 4.70 -5.81
C THR A 127 6.93 5.97 -5.44
N ALA A 128 6.14 5.88 -4.39
CA ALA A 128 5.52 7.00 -3.70
C ALA A 128 5.48 6.69 -2.21
N THR A 129 5.43 7.71 -1.38
CA THR A 129 5.36 7.56 0.08
C THR A 129 4.11 8.25 0.61
N GLY A 130 3.64 7.79 1.74
CA GLY A 130 2.51 8.39 2.42
C GLY A 130 2.59 8.18 3.92
N THR A 131 1.60 8.71 4.62
CA THR A 131 1.55 8.66 6.09
C THR A 131 0.12 8.44 6.53
N ILE A 132 -0.06 7.57 7.52
CA ILE A 132 -1.35 7.31 8.15
C ILE A 132 -1.27 7.77 9.61
N LEU A 133 -2.25 8.59 10.02
CA LEU A 133 -2.49 8.93 11.42
C LEU A 133 -3.63 8.05 11.94
N TYR A 134 -3.46 7.51 13.15
CA TYR A 134 -4.46 6.59 13.74
C TYR A 134 -4.40 6.54 15.27
#